data_b0dcf45577894f3740c434675428f5f9
#
_entry.id   b0dcf45577894f3740c434675428f5f9
#
_cell.length_a   1.000
_cell.length_b   1.000
_cell.length_c   1.000
_cell.angle_alpha   90.00
_cell.angle_beta   90.00
_cell.angle_gamma   90.00
#
_symmetry.space_group_name_H-M   'P 1'
#
loop_
_entity.id
_entity.type
_entity.pdbx_description
1 polymer ?
#
loop_
_entity_poly.entity_id
_entity_poly.type
_entity_poly.pdbx_seq_one_letter_code
_entity_poly.pdbx_strand_id
1 'polypeptide(L)'
;YYDSTAYITVLTTAYLIYVIRIHLTAKKSASDIAVVLFTFFILWELSYKLGFIHNDLLIPSPEGLFHVFVEKPAEIGADVLGSLQLLFWGFLLAVVSGTILGLLAGWIPRVREVLLPLSNVITLIPPLMFSAYLIMIFSTFRQAAIAVIFFAVFWPTFQGMVARVAQIDKAVIEAA
;
A
#
# COMPACT_ATOMS: atom_id res chain seq x y z
N TYR A 1 -19.96 -15.30 -22.05
CA TYR A 1 -18.81 -16.23 -22.10
C TYR A 1 -17.60 -15.39 -22.46
N TYR A 2 -16.67 -15.25 -21.53
CA TYR A 2 -15.40 -14.60 -21.80
C TYR A 2 -14.52 -15.53 -22.65
N ASP A 3 -13.71 -14.96 -23.54
CA ASP A 3 -12.75 -15.74 -24.32
C ASP A 3 -11.56 -16.09 -23.42
N SER A 4 -11.58 -17.28 -22.86
CA SER A 4 -10.60 -17.80 -21.90
C SER A 4 -9.18 -17.95 -22.47
N THR A 5 -8.99 -17.72 -23.78
CA THR A 5 -7.70 -17.98 -24.45
C THR A 5 -6.57 -17.09 -23.92
N ALA A 6 -6.84 -15.80 -23.70
CA ALA A 6 -5.86 -14.87 -23.17
C ALA A 6 -5.44 -15.22 -21.74
N TYR A 7 -6.40 -15.55 -20.87
CA TYR A 7 -6.14 -15.97 -19.49
C TYR A 7 -5.32 -17.25 -19.41
N ILE A 8 -5.72 -18.28 -20.19
CA ILE A 8 -5.00 -19.56 -20.29
C ILE A 8 -3.58 -19.34 -20.82
N THR A 9 -3.40 -18.48 -21.82
CA THR A 9 -2.09 -18.19 -22.40
C THR A 9 -1.15 -17.53 -21.37
N VAL A 10 -1.64 -16.60 -20.58
CA VAL A 10 -0.84 -15.96 -19.52
C VAL A 10 -0.50 -16.94 -18.40
N LEU A 11 -1.47 -17.75 -17.95
CA LEU A 11 -1.22 -18.78 -16.93
C LEU A 11 -0.19 -19.81 -17.38
N THR A 12 -0.32 -20.30 -18.61
CA THR A 12 0.64 -21.27 -19.17
C THR A 12 2.00 -20.65 -19.38
N THR A 13 2.09 -19.40 -19.84
CA THR A 13 3.36 -18.69 -19.99
C THR A 13 4.03 -18.45 -18.64
N ALA A 14 3.27 -18.01 -17.63
CA ALA A 14 3.78 -17.86 -16.27
C ALA A 14 4.28 -19.20 -15.68
N TYR A 15 3.53 -20.28 -15.90
CA TYR A 15 3.94 -21.63 -15.50
C TYR A 15 5.23 -22.08 -16.19
N LEU A 16 5.38 -21.85 -17.50
CA LEU A 16 6.58 -22.18 -18.25
C LEU A 16 7.79 -21.39 -17.76
N ILE A 17 7.65 -20.08 -17.55
CA ILE A 17 8.70 -19.22 -16.99
C ILE A 17 9.11 -19.75 -15.61
N TYR A 18 8.16 -20.14 -14.79
CA TYR A 18 8.41 -20.72 -13.49
C TYR A 18 9.20 -22.03 -13.56
N VAL A 19 8.78 -22.97 -14.40
CA VAL A 19 9.47 -24.26 -14.61
C VAL A 19 10.92 -24.05 -15.09
N ILE A 20 11.12 -23.15 -16.04
CA ILE A 20 12.45 -22.79 -16.54
C ILE A 20 13.33 -22.20 -15.42
N ARG A 21 12.76 -21.31 -14.62
CA ARG A 21 13.49 -20.64 -13.54
C ARG A 21 13.86 -21.58 -12.39
N ILE A 22 13.01 -22.54 -12.05
CA ILE A 22 13.33 -23.59 -11.07
C ILE A 22 14.50 -24.45 -11.54
N HIS A 23 14.49 -24.87 -12.80
CA HIS A 23 15.60 -25.66 -13.37
C HIS A 23 16.94 -24.91 -13.36
N LEU A 24 16.88 -23.56 -13.52
CA LEU A 24 18.08 -22.73 -13.56
C LEU A 24 18.60 -22.29 -12.18
N THR A 25 17.75 -22.22 -11.15
CA THR A 25 18.11 -21.48 -9.92
C THR A 25 18.16 -22.34 -8.66
N ALA A 26 17.63 -23.58 -8.66
CA ALA A 26 17.64 -24.56 -7.56
C ALA A 26 17.26 -24.03 -6.14
N LYS A 27 16.58 -22.86 -6.04
CA LYS A 27 16.15 -22.30 -4.76
C LYS A 27 14.76 -22.84 -4.38
N LYS A 28 14.71 -23.69 -3.36
CA LYS A 28 13.46 -24.26 -2.80
C LYS A 28 12.41 -23.19 -2.46
N SER A 29 12.84 -22.06 -1.91
CA SER A 29 11.94 -20.94 -1.52
C SER A 29 11.15 -20.34 -2.70
N ALA A 30 11.72 -20.26 -3.90
CA ALA A 30 11.00 -19.77 -5.09
C ALA A 30 9.94 -20.77 -5.55
N SER A 31 10.19 -22.06 -5.37
CA SER A 31 9.24 -23.13 -5.64
C SER A 31 8.04 -23.05 -4.70
N ASP A 32 8.29 -22.87 -3.42
CA ASP A 32 7.25 -22.83 -2.39
C ASP A 32 6.32 -21.62 -2.60
N ILE A 33 6.87 -20.44 -2.91
CA ILE A 33 6.08 -19.23 -3.20
C ILE A 33 5.19 -19.44 -4.43
N ALA A 34 5.72 -20.05 -5.48
CA ALA A 34 4.92 -20.28 -6.67
C ALA A 34 3.81 -21.31 -6.44
N VAL A 35 4.07 -22.38 -5.69
CA VAL A 35 3.03 -23.34 -5.30
C VAL A 35 1.90 -22.62 -4.54
N VAL A 36 2.22 -21.76 -3.58
CA VAL A 36 1.22 -20.99 -2.83
C VAL A 36 0.42 -20.10 -3.76
N LEU A 37 1.07 -19.35 -4.67
CA LEU A 37 0.39 -18.46 -5.60
C LEU A 37 -0.52 -19.23 -6.57
N PHE A 38 -0.03 -20.30 -7.19
CA PHE A 38 -0.86 -21.10 -8.11
C PHE A 38 -2.04 -21.77 -7.39
N THR A 39 -1.82 -22.29 -6.17
CA THR A 39 -2.88 -22.86 -5.35
C THR A 39 -3.93 -21.81 -5.04
N PHE A 40 -3.54 -20.59 -4.68
CA PHE A 40 -4.46 -19.48 -4.42
C PHE A 40 -5.33 -19.17 -5.65
N PHE A 41 -4.75 -19.01 -6.84
CA PHE A 41 -5.49 -18.72 -8.05
C PHE A 41 -6.41 -19.87 -8.48
N ILE A 42 -5.97 -21.12 -8.31
CA ILE A 42 -6.79 -22.30 -8.60
C ILE A 42 -7.99 -22.36 -7.64
N LEU A 43 -7.77 -22.17 -6.34
CA LEU A 43 -8.84 -22.18 -5.35
C LEU A 43 -9.84 -21.03 -5.57
N TRP A 44 -9.36 -19.86 -5.95
CA TRP A 44 -10.20 -18.72 -6.28
C TRP A 44 -11.08 -19.01 -7.51
N GLU A 45 -10.49 -19.48 -8.60
CA GLU A 45 -11.23 -19.86 -9.81
C GLU A 45 -12.23 -21.00 -9.53
N LEU A 46 -11.81 -22.03 -8.78
CA LEU A 46 -12.67 -23.14 -8.42
C LEU A 46 -13.84 -22.69 -7.53
N SER A 47 -13.60 -21.82 -6.57
CA SER A 47 -14.65 -21.27 -5.70
C SER A 47 -15.69 -20.49 -6.49
N TYR A 48 -15.27 -19.78 -7.52
CA TYR A 48 -16.17 -19.08 -8.43
C TYR A 48 -16.99 -20.05 -9.28
N LYS A 49 -16.35 -21.03 -9.91
CA LYS A 49 -17.04 -22.05 -10.77
C LYS A 49 -17.97 -22.98 -9.99
N LEU A 50 -17.65 -23.27 -8.74
CA LEU A 50 -18.53 -24.08 -7.86
C LEU A 50 -19.69 -23.26 -7.25
N GLY A 51 -19.75 -21.96 -7.53
CA GLY A 51 -20.84 -21.11 -7.06
C GLY A 51 -20.76 -20.75 -5.57
N PHE A 52 -19.62 -20.87 -4.92
CA PHE A 52 -19.43 -20.35 -3.56
C PHE A 52 -19.39 -18.81 -3.52
N ILE A 53 -18.96 -18.20 -4.62
CA ILE A 53 -18.92 -16.75 -4.80
C ILE A 53 -20.03 -16.37 -5.77
N HIS A 54 -21.03 -15.62 -5.27
CA HIS A 54 -22.23 -15.27 -6.04
C HIS A 54 -22.28 -13.78 -6.43
N ASN A 55 -21.29 -12.99 -6.04
CA ASN A 55 -21.33 -11.55 -6.24
C ASN A 55 -20.11 -11.07 -7.03
N ASP A 56 -20.27 -10.98 -8.33
CA ASP A 56 -19.24 -10.55 -9.28
C ASP A 56 -18.76 -9.11 -9.03
N LEU A 57 -19.59 -8.30 -8.35
CA LEU A 57 -19.27 -6.93 -8.04
C LEU A 57 -18.25 -6.80 -6.88
N LEU A 58 -18.30 -7.74 -5.92
CA LEU A 58 -17.41 -7.74 -4.77
C LEU A 58 -16.15 -8.58 -5.00
N ILE A 59 -16.31 -9.73 -5.63
CA ILE A 59 -15.22 -10.66 -5.91
C ILE A 59 -15.39 -11.18 -7.33
N PRO A 60 -14.84 -10.52 -8.36
CA PRO A 60 -14.90 -10.99 -9.73
C PRO A 60 -14.11 -12.29 -9.91
N SER A 61 -14.40 -13.03 -10.97
CA SER A 61 -13.57 -14.19 -11.34
C SER A 61 -12.16 -13.73 -11.73
N PRO A 62 -11.12 -14.54 -11.50
CA PRO A 62 -9.77 -14.27 -12.00
C PRO A 62 -9.73 -14.01 -13.51
N GLU A 63 -10.51 -14.77 -14.26
CA GLU A 63 -10.67 -14.60 -15.71
C GLU A 63 -11.29 -13.24 -16.06
N GLY A 64 -12.39 -12.85 -15.39
CA GLY A 64 -13.04 -11.55 -15.58
C GLY A 64 -12.14 -10.40 -15.24
N LEU A 65 -11.37 -10.50 -14.14
CA LEU A 65 -10.37 -9.51 -13.77
C LEU A 65 -9.31 -9.33 -14.86
N PHE A 66 -8.78 -10.45 -15.38
CA PHE A 66 -7.78 -10.43 -16.44
C PHE A 66 -8.31 -9.81 -17.74
N HIS A 67 -9.58 -10.10 -18.08
CA HIS A 67 -10.24 -9.55 -19.25
C HIS A 67 -10.30 -8.02 -19.25
N VAL A 68 -10.54 -7.41 -18.08
CA VAL A 68 -10.53 -5.95 -17.93
C VAL A 68 -9.15 -5.36 -18.28
N PHE A 69 -8.06 -6.02 -17.90
CA PHE A 69 -6.70 -5.57 -18.26
C PHE A 69 -6.43 -5.62 -19.77
N VAL A 70 -7.05 -6.56 -20.47
CA VAL A 70 -6.88 -6.70 -21.92
C VAL A 70 -7.78 -5.74 -22.68
N GLU A 71 -9.02 -5.55 -22.23
CA GLU A 71 -9.99 -4.69 -22.93
C GLU A 71 -9.82 -3.22 -22.66
N LYS A 72 -9.39 -2.84 -21.44
CA LYS A 72 -9.38 -1.45 -20.97
C LYS A 72 -8.01 -0.99 -20.46
N PRO A 73 -6.91 -1.26 -21.19
CA PRO A 73 -5.57 -0.91 -20.72
C PRO A 73 -5.36 0.59 -20.54
N ALA A 74 -6.03 1.42 -21.37
CA ALA A 74 -5.92 2.87 -21.27
C ALA A 74 -6.64 3.43 -20.03
N GLU A 75 -7.83 2.89 -19.69
CA GLU A 75 -8.56 3.27 -18.47
C GLU A 75 -7.73 2.90 -17.24
N ILE A 76 -7.23 1.66 -17.17
CA ILE A 76 -6.38 1.19 -16.07
C ILE A 76 -5.12 2.06 -15.95
N GLY A 77 -4.48 2.40 -17.07
CA GLY A 77 -3.33 3.29 -17.08
C GLY A 77 -3.64 4.66 -16.49
N ALA A 78 -4.78 5.23 -16.83
CA ALA A 78 -5.25 6.51 -16.28
C ALA A 78 -5.53 6.41 -14.76
N ASP A 79 -6.17 5.32 -14.31
CA ASP A 79 -6.47 5.08 -12.90
C ASP A 79 -5.20 4.87 -12.06
N VAL A 80 -4.23 4.14 -12.59
CA VAL A 80 -2.90 3.98 -11.96
C VAL A 80 -2.20 5.33 -11.84
N LEU A 81 -2.17 6.13 -12.89
CA LEU A 81 -1.57 7.47 -12.84
C LEU A 81 -2.31 8.38 -11.86
N GLY A 82 -3.64 8.32 -11.82
CA GLY A 82 -4.45 9.01 -10.83
C GLY A 82 -4.08 8.63 -9.40
N SER A 83 -3.98 7.34 -9.12
CA SER A 83 -3.59 6.80 -7.81
C SER A 83 -2.16 7.20 -7.43
N LEU A 84 -1.22 7.16 -8.36
CA LEU A 84 0.16 7.61 -8.13
C LEU A 84 0.24 9.12 -7.82
N GLN A 85 -0.59 9.94 -8.46
CA GLN A 85 -0.67 11.37 -8.13
C GLN A 85 -1.19 11.61 -6.70
N LEU A 86 -2.22 10.88 -6.27
CA LEU A 86 -2.73 10.96 -4.91
C LEU A 86 -1.65 10.55 -3.89
N LEU A 87 -0.98 9.44 -4.16
CA LEU A 87 0.12 8.94 -3.34
C LEU A 87 1.27 9.95 -3.26
N PHE A 88 1.68 10.49 -4.40
CA PHE A 88 2.78 11.48 -4.46
C PHE A 88 2.49 12.72 -3.61
N TRP A 89 1.32 13.33 -3.76
CA TRP A 89 0.98 14.54 -3.02
C TRP A 89 0.78 14.26 -1.54
N GLY A 90 0.07 13.20 -1.18
CA GLY A 90 -0.11 12.81 0.23
C GLY A 90 1.20 12.50 0.93
N PHE A 91 2.08 11.72 0.28
CA PHE A 91 3.39 11.37 0.78
C PHE A 91 4.33 12.58 0.89
N LEU A 92 4.43 13.40 -0.15
CA LEU A 92 5.29 14.58 -0.17
C LEU A 92 4.93 15.56 0.94
N LEU A 93 3.64 15.90 1.06
CA LEU A 93 3.16 16.79 2.10
C LEU A 93 3.43 16.23 3.51
N ALA A 94 3.20 14.94 3.71
CA ALA A 94 3.42 14.28 4.99
C ALA A 94 4.90 14.24 5.38
N VAL A 95 5.78 13.86 4.45
CA VAL A 95 7.22 13.77 4.71
C VAL A 95 7.81 15.15 4.98
N VAL A 96 7.48 16.16 4.16
CA VAL A 96 8.01 17.52 4.33
C VAL A 96 7.54 18.10 5.66
N SER A 97 6.23 18.10 5.92
CA SER A 97 5.70 18.67 7.15
C SER A 97 6.09 17.87 8.40
N GLY A 98 6.03 16.52 8.32
CA GLY A 98 6.43 15.63 9.41
C GLY A 98 7.91 15.77 9.77
N THR A 99 8.78 15.95 8.76
CA THR A 99 10.21 16.21 8.98
C THR A 99 10.44 17.56 9.64
N ILE A 100 9.86 18.64 9.10
CA ILE A 100 10.04 20.00 9.65
C ILE A 100 9.51 20.06 11.09
N LEU A 101 8.27 19.62 11.32
CA LEU A 101 7.66 19.66 12.64
C LEU A 101 8.35 18.70 13.62
N GLY A 102 8.79 17.54 13.14
CA GLY A 102 9.54 16.57 13.94
C GLY A 102 10.91 17.09 14.36
N LEU A 103 11.63 17.79 13.47
CA LEU A 103 12.88 18.47 13.81
C LEU A 103 12.65 19.53 14.88
N LEU A 104 11.68 20.42 14.69
CA LEU A 104 11.34 21.48 15.64
C LEU A 104 10.94 20.90 17.01
N ALA A 105 10.07 19.91 17.02
CA ALA A 105 9.64 19.24 18.25
C ALA A 105 10.79 18.48 18.94
N GLY A 106 11.68 17.87 18.16
CA GLY A 106 12.86 17.18 18.68
C GLY A 106 13.86 18.15 19.34
N TRP A 107 14.02 19.33 18.76
CA TRP A 107 14.95 20.37 19.27
C TRP A 107 14.43 21.04 20.55
N ILE A 108 13.12 21.28 20.67
CA ILE A 108 12.54 22.00 21.81
C ILE A 108 11.97 20.98 22.81
N PRO A 109 12.61 20.72 23.97
CA PRO A 109 12.23 19.70 24.93
C PRO A 109 10.76 19.79 25.36
N ARG A 110 10.29 21.00 25.64
CA ARG A 110 8.90 21.23 26.08
C ARG A 110 7.87 20.87 25.02
N VAL A 111 8.16 21.13 23.74
CA VAL A 111 7.28 20.76 22.60
C VAL A 111 7.28 19.24 22.42
N ARG A 112 8.44 18.61 22.56
CA ARG A 112 8.60 17.16 22.49
C ARG A 112 7.79 16.46 23.58
N GLU A 113 7.86 16.92 24.82
CA GLU A 113 7.14 16.33 25.97
C GLU A 113 5.61 16.33 25.77
N VAL A 114 5.08 17.30 25.05
CA VAL A 114 3.64 17.40 24.75
C VAL A 114 3.25 16.63 23.48
N LEU A 115 3.98 16.84 22.38
CA LEU A 115 3.57 16.32 21.08
C LEU A 115 3.90 14.83 20.88
N LEU A 116 4.95 14.32 21.52
CA LEU A 116 5.32 12.91 21.36
C LEU A 116 4.28 11.95 21.97
N PRO A 117 3.81 12.12 23.21
CA PRO A 117 2.73 11.30 23.75
C PRO A 117 1.44 11.41 22.93
N LEU A 118 1.08 12.63 22.48
CA LEU A 118 -0.09 12.85 21.65
C LEU A 118 0.01 12.09 20.32
N SER A 119 1.16 12.18 19.66
CA SER A 119 1.41 11.48 18.40
C SER A 119 1.33 9.95 18.56
N ASN A 120 1.84 9.43 19.71
CA ASN A 120 1.75 7.99 19.99
C ASN A 120 0.30 7.51 20.09
N VAL A 121 -0.57 8.28 20.71
CA VAL A 121 -2.01 7.93 20.80
C VAL A 121 -2.68 7.98 19.43
N ILE A 122 -2.42 9.03 18.64
CA ILE A 122 -3.03 9.19 17.32
C ILE A 122 -2.58 8.09 16.36
N THR A 123 -1.33 7.68 16.42
CA THR A 123 -0.78 6.62 15.55
C THR A 123 -1.44 5.26 15.78
N LEU A 124 -2.03 5.02 16.96
CA LEU A 124 -2.77 3.78 17.23
C LEU A 124 -4.08 3.68 16.43
N ILE A 125 -4.61 4.80 15.95
CA ILE A 125 -5.86 4.82 15.19
C ILE A 125 -5.52 4.67 13.70
N PRO A 126 -5.97 3.60 13.01
CA PRO A 126 -5.73 3.43 11.60
C PRO A 126 -6.29 4.61 10.79
N PRO A 127 -5.49 5.26 9.92
CA PRO A 127 -5.93 6.45 9.17
C PRO A 127 -7.18 6.22 8.32
N LEU A 128 -7.42 4.98 7.86
CA LEU A 128 -8.63 4.60 7.13
C LEU A 128 -9.92 4.80 7.94
N MET A 129 -9.86 4.75 9.26
CA MET A 129 -11.04 4.99 10.10
C MET A 129 -11.54 6.44 10.01
N PHE A 130 -10.65 7.37 9.65
CA PHE A 130 -11.01 8.78 9.43
C PHE A 130 -11.58 9.03 8.03
N SER A 131 -11.50 8.09 7.10
CA SER A 131 -11.85 8.30 5.69
C SER A 131 -13.28 8.81 5.50
N ALA A 132 -14.26 8.26 6.23
CA ALA A 132 -15.64 8.69 6.16
C ALA A 132 -15.82 10.16 6.58
N TYR A 133 -15.15 10.57 7.66
CA TYR A 133 -15.18 11.96 8.14
C TYR A 133 -14.45 12.89 7.17
N LEU A 134 -13.31 12.46 6.63
CA LEU A 134 -12.53 13.26 5.67
C LEU A 134 -13.31 13.48 4.38
N ILE A 135 -14.09 12.49 3.90
CA ILE A 135 -14.97 12.65 2.73
C ILE A 135 -16.07 13.71 3.01
N MET A 136 -16.54 13.81 4.25
CA MET A 136 -17.54 14.83 4.62
C MET A 136 -16.92 16.23 4.76
N ILE A 137 -15.67 16.33 5.20
CA ILE A 137 -14.98 17.61 5.43
C ILE A 137 -14.43 18.18 4.12
N PHE A 138 -13.87 17.36 3.26
CA PHE A 138 -13.29 17.79 2.00
C PHE A 138 -14.32 17.80 0.87
N SER A 139 -14.24 18.81 0.01
CA SER A 139 -15.18 18.99 -1.10
C SER A 139 -15.08 17.92 -2.20
N THR A 140 -13.97 17.17 -2.25
CA THR A 140 -13.75 16.14 -3.26
C THR A 140 -13.15 14.88 -2.65
N PHE A 141 -13.53 13.72 -3.21
CA PHE A 141 -12.94 12.42 -2.84
C PHE A 141 -11.40 12.43 -2.98
N ARG A 142 -10.88 13.11 -4.00
CA ARG A 142 -9.44 13.23 -4.24
C ARG A 142 -8.71 13.90 -3.08
N GLN A 143 -9.25 14.98 -2.53
CA GLN A 143 -8.67 15.67 -1.38
C GLN A 143 -8.73 14.81 -0.12
N ALA A 144 -9.85 14.12 0.10
CA ALA A 144 -10.00 13.20 1.23
C ALA A 144 -8.98 12.04 1.15
N ALA A 145 -8.77 11.47 -0.03
CA ALA A 145 -7.77 10.42 -0.25
C ALA A 145 -6.34 10.90 0.03
N ILE A 146 -5.97 12.10 -0.44
CA ILE A 146 -4.67 12.73 -0.13
C ILE A 146 -4.52 12.92 1.38
N ALA A 147 -5.57 13.34 2.09
CA ALA A 147 -5.54 13.54 3.53
C ALA A 147 -5.37 12.22 4.30
N VAL A 148 -6.01 11.12 3.87
CA VAL A 148 -5.80 9.78 4.46
C VAL A 148 -4.34 9.36 4.34
N ILE A 149 -3.75 9.49 3.14
CA ILE A 149 -2.34 9.16 2.89
C ILE A 149 -1.43 10.06 3.72
N PHE A 150 -1.76 11.36 3.78
CA PHE A 150 -1.03 12.32 4.62
C PHE A 150 -0.98 11.86 6.08
N PHE A 151 -2.10 11.58 6.71
CA PHE A 151 -2.12 11.15 8.12
C PHE A 151 -1.43 9.81 8.34
N ALA A 152 -1.49 8.89 7.38
CA ALA A 152 -0.81 7.61 7.46
C ALA A 152 0.72 7.74 7.52
N VAL A 153 1.29 8.74 6.83
CA VAL A 153 2.74 8.92 6.71
C VAL A 153 3.27 10.00 7.66
N PHE A 154 2.47 11.03 7.95
CA PHE A 154 2.89 12.18 8.77
C PHE A 154 3.32 11.77 10.18
N TRP A 155 2.46 11.05 10.90
CA TRP A 155 2.76 10.72 12.31
C TRP A 155 3.99 9.83 12.49
N PRO A 156 4.17 8.74 11.74
CA PRO A 156 5.40 7.95 11.80
C PRO A 156 6.65 8.75 11.44
N THR A 157 6.57 9.63 10.43
CA THR A 157 7.69 10.50 10.03
C THR A 157 8.04 11.49 11.14
N PHE A 158 7.04 12.15 11.70
CA PHE A 158 7.20 13.07 12.82
C PHE A 158 7.89 12.39 14.01
N GLN A 159 7.37 11.25 14.47
CA GLN A 159 7.93 10.48 15.59
C GLN A 159 9.38 10.04 15.32
N GLY A 160 9.64 9.55 14.11
CA GLY A 160 10.98 9.12 13.70
C GLY A 160 11.99 10.28 13.75
N MET A 161 11.58 11.49 13.33
CA MET A 161 12.45 12.67 13.37
C MET A 161 12.67 13.16 14.81
N VAL A 162 11.64 13.21 15.63
CA VAL A 162 11.77 13.56 17.07
C VAL A 162 12.76 12.63 17.77
N ALA A 163 12.63 11.32 17.54
CA ALA A 163 13.52 10.32 18.15
C ALA A 163 14.98 10.48 17.68
N ARG A 164 15.21 10.76 16.40
CA ARG A 164 16.57 10.96 15.83
C ARG A 164 17.24 12.19 16.40
N VAL A 165 16.53 13.31 16.50
CA VAL A 165 17.07 14.55 17.09
C VAL A 165 17.44 14.33 18.55
N ALA A 166 16.60 13.63 19.32
CA ALA A 166 16.89 13.31 20.72
C ALA A 166 18.13 12.42 20.91
N GLN A 167 18.48 11.59 19.93
CA GLN A 167 19.68 10.76 19.95
C GLN A 167 20.96 11.57 19.61
N ILE A 168 20.88 12.52 18.66
CA ILE A 168 22.01 13.39 18.31
C ILE A 168 22.44 14.23 19.51
N ASP A 169 21.49 14.80 20.26
CA ASP A 169 21.76 15.63 21.41
C ASP A 169 22.56 14.88 22.48
N LYS A 170 22.25 13.61 22.71
CA LYS A 170 23.02 12.74 23.62
C LYS A 170 24.40 12.41 23.09
N ALA A 171 24.52 12.08 21.80
CA ALA A 171 25.79 11.71 21.20
C ALA A 171 26.78 12.88 21.16
N VAL A 172 26.29 14.11 20.97
CA VAL A 172 27.11 15.33 21.00
C VAL A 172 27.58 15.66 22.41
N ILE A 173 26.72 15.48 23.42
CA ILE A 173 27.05 15.72 24.83
C ILE A 173 28.08 14.69 25.34
N GLU A 174 27.98 13.43 24.91
CA GLU A 174 28.92 12.37 25.30
C GLU A 174 30.28 12.48 24.60
N ALA A 175 30.37 13.19 23.48
CA ALA A 175 31.60 13.39 22.70
C ALA A 175 32.36 14.69 23.07
N ALA A 176 31.78 15.58 23.87
CA ALA A 176 32.35 16.83 24.32
C ALA A 176 32.88 16.73 25.77
#